data_1cd0ae93fc8170eb978b15e91e85dc73
#
_entry.id   1cd0ae93fc8170eb978b15e91e85dc73
#
_cell.length_a   1.000
_cell.length_b   1.000
_cell.length_c   1.000
_cell.angle_alpha   90.00
_cell.angle_beta   90.00
_cell.angle_gamma   90.00
#
_symmetry.space_group_name_H-M   'P 1'
#
loop_
_entity.id
_entity.type
_entity.pdbx_description
1 polymer ?
#
loop_
_entity_poly.entity_id
_entity_poly.type
_entity_poly.pdbx_seq_one_letter_code
_entity_poly.pdbx_strand_id
1 'polypeptide(L)'
;RLPHEVAPLFRDWLDVHFPDRAAKVMNIIHDMRGGKDNDAEFFSRMKGHGPWAELIRTRMQIARKKHGLDGSKWNVRTDLFVPPNMNGQLSLF
;
A
#
# COMPACT_ATOMS: atom_id res chain seq x y z
N ARG A 1 1.76 1.48 5.72
CA ARG A 1 3.03 2.00 6.24
C ARG A 1 3.00 3.53 6.31
N LEU A 2 3.71 4.08 7.27
CA LEU A 2 3.76 5.51 7.52
C LEU A 2 5.21 6.01 7.33
N PRO A 3 5.63 6.32 6.10
CA PRO A 3 6.99 6.77 5.84
C PRO A 3 7.20 8.23 6.27
N HIS A 4 8.39 8.52 6.79
CA HIS A 4 8.89 9.88 7.10
C HIS A 4 7.82 10.78 7.76
N GLU A 5 7.51 11.89 7.14
CA GLU A 5 6.59 12.93 7.65
C GLU A 5 5.12 12.44 7.77
N VAL A 6 4.76 11.36 7.12
CA VAL A 6 3.40 10.81 7.19
C VAL A 6 3.10 10.29 8.59
N ALA A 7 4.09 9.74 9.30
CA ALA A 7 3.89 9.18 10.63
C ALA A 7 3.41 10.22 11.66
N PRO A 8 4.11 11.35 11.87
CA PRO A 8 3.63 12.39 12.79
C PRO A 8 2.30 13.00 12.35
N LEU A 9 2.10 13.28 11.06
CA LEU A 9 0.83 13.81 10.56
C LEU A 9 -0.35 12.87 10.82
N PHE A 10 -0.14 11.57 10.63
CA PHE A 10 -1.19 10.58 10.90
C PHE A 10 -1.50 10.46 12.38
N ARG A 11 -0.50 10.54 13.26
CA ARG A 11 -0.71 10.55 14.72
C ARG A 11 -1.51 11.78 15.15
N ASP A 12 -1.12 12.95 14.70
CA ASP A 12 -1.84 14.21 14.99
C ASP A 12 -3.29 14.14 14.51
N TRP A 13 -3.51 13.61 13.31
CA TRP A 13 -4.84 13.41 12.77
C TRP A 13 -5.68 12.43 13.62
N LEU A 14 -5.09 11.33 14.07
CA LEU A 14 -5.76 10.37 14.94
C LEU A 14 -6.13 11.01 16.29
N ASP A 15 -5.24 11.78 16.88
CA ASP A 15 -5.46 12.43 18.18
C ASP A 15 -6.57 13.47 18.10
N VAL A 16 -6.70 14.16 16.98
CA VAL A 16 -7.78 15.14 16.76
C VAL A 16 -9.13 14.47 16.49
N HIS A 17 -9.16 13.45 15.64
CA HIS A 17 -10.43 12.87 15.14
C HIS A 17 -10.88 11.61 15.88
N PHE A 18 -9.95 10.83 16.40
CA PHE A 18 -10.23 9.55 17.07
C PHE A 18 -9.34 9.32 18.30
N PRO A 19 -9.34 10.26 19.28
CA PRO A 19 -8.43 10.19 20.42
C PRO A 19 -8.55 8.87 21.20
N ASP A 20 -9.76 8.36 21.36
CA ASP A 20 -10.02 7.10 22.09
C ASP A 20 -9.50 5.85 21.38
N ARG A 21 -9.17 5.96 20.10
CA ARG A 21 -8.71 4.85 19.25
C ARG A 21 -7.29 5.01 18.74
N ALA A 22 -6.69 6.17 18.93
CA ALA A 22 -5.37 6.49 18.40
C ALA A 22 -4.31 5.46 18.80
N ALA A 23 -4.21 5.17 20.09
CA ALA A 23 -3.27 4.17 20.59
C ALA A 23 -3.52 2.77 20.00
N LYS A 24 -4.77 2.35 19.91
CA LYS A 24 -5.14 1.04 19.35
C LYS A 24 -4.77 0.94 17.88
N VAL A 25 -5.03 1.99 17.09
CA VAL A 25 -4.69 2.02 15.66
C VAL A 25 -3.17 1.93 15.47
N MET A 26 -2.41 2.71 16.24
CA MET A 26 -0.95 2.67 16.15
C MET A 26 -0.38 1.32 16.59
N ASN A 27 -0.91 0.70 17.64
CA ASN A 27 -0.51 -0.64 18.05
C ASN A 27 -0.75 -1.68 16.95
N ILE A 28 -1.87 -1.63 16.28
CA ILE A 28 -2.17 -2.52 15.14
C ILE A 28 -1.17 -2.31 14.00
N ILE A 29 -0.81 -1.06 13.70
CA ILE A 29 0.20 -0.76 12.68
C ILE A 29 1.56 -1.33 13.08
N HIS A 30 1.95 -1.17 14.33
CA HIS A 30 3.20 -1.72 14.88
C HIS A 30 3.21 -3.25 14.84
N ASP A 31 2.12 -3.90 15.23
CA ASP A 31 2.00 -5.37 15.15
C ASP A 31 2.21 -5.88 13.72
N MET A 32 1.66 -5.18 12.74
CA MET A 32 1.82 -5.54 11.33
C MET A 32 3.20 -5.21 10.75
N ARG A 33 3.99 -4.36 11.41
CA ARG A 33 5.25 -3.80 10.90
C ARG A 33 6.46 -4.09 11.80
N GLY A 34 6.38 -5.12 12.64
CA GLY A 34 7.48 -5.48 13.51
C GLY A 34 7.85 -4.40 14.53
N GLY A 35 6.86 -3.69 15.07
CA GLY A 35 7.03 -2.64 16.06
C GLY A 35 7.39 -1.26 15.49
N LYS A 36 7.34 -1.09 14.16
CA LYS A 36 7.75 0.15 13.48
C LYS A 36 6.55 0.85 12.84
N ASP A 37 6.63 2.15 12.67
CA ASP A 37 5.68 2.93 11.87
C ASP A 37 5.78 2.60 10.38
N ASN A 38 7.00 2.31 9.94
CA ASN A 38 7.31 2.01 8.54
C ASN A 38 8.25 0.81 8.44
N ASP A 39 7.99 -0.04 7.47
CA ASP A 39 8.89 -1.08 7.00
C ASP A 39 9.37 -0.69 5.59
N ALA A 40 10.65 -0.43 5.45
CA ALA A 40 11.28 -0.01 4.21
C ALA A 40 11.84 -1.18 3.38
N GLU A 41 11.88 -2.38 3.96
CA GLU A 41 12.45 -3.57 3.31
C GLU A 41 11.74 -3.90 1.99
N PHE A 42 12.51 -4.20 0.97
CA PHE A 42 12.02 -4.25 -0.42
C PHE A 42 10.86 -5.22 -0.62
N PHE A 43 10.92 -6.43 -0.08
CA PHE A 43 9.87 -7.43 -0.29
C PHE A 43 8.73 -7.38 0.74
N SER A 44 8.96 -6.82 1.90
CA SER A 44 7.98 -6.77 3.00
C SER A 44 7.23 -5.44 3.11
N ARG A 45 7.81 -4.36 2.61
CA ARG A 45 7.25 -3.00 2.75
C ARG A 45 5.81 -2.83 2.27
N MET A 46 5.38 -3.59 1.28
CA MET A 46 4.02 -3.55 0.71
C MET A 46 3.06 -4.53 1.38
N LYS A 47 3.57 -5.41 2.22
CA LYS A 47 2.80 -6.42 2.94
C LYS A 47 2.91 -6.18 4.44
N GLY A 48 1.81 -6.33 5.15
CA GLY A 48 1.83 -6.46 6.60
C GLY A 48 2.01 -7.92 7.01
N HIS A 49 2.39 -8.14 8.24
CA HIS A 49 2.53 -9.46 8.83
C HIS A 49 1.55 -9.64 10.00
N GLY A 50 1.27 -10.89 10.35
CA GLY A 50 0.46 -11.23 11.50
C GLY A 50 -1.05 -11.22 11.27
N PRO A 51 -1.83 -11.52 12.32
CA PRO A 51 -3.27 -11.76 12.21
C PRO A 51 -4.08 -10.56 11.70
N TRP A 52 -3.67 -9.35 12.04
CA TRP A 52 -4.34 -8.13 11.56
C TRP A 52 -4.18 -7.94 10.05
N ALA A 53 -2.99 -8.20 9.53
CA ALA A 53 -2.73 -8.13 8.09
C ALA A 53 -3.55 -9.16 7.33
N GLU A 54 -3.65 -10.38 7.85
CA GLU A 54 -4.47 -11.45 7.27
C GLU A 54 -5.95 -11.10 7.30
N LEU A 55 -6.45 -10.54 8.40
CA LEU A 55 -7.83 -10.12 8.53
C LEU A 55 -8.19 -9.03 7.50
N ILE A 56 -7.33 -8.03 7.33
CA ILE A 56 -7.53 -6.96 6.35
C ILE A 56 -7.53 -7.53 4.93
N ARG A 57 -6.60 -8.44 4.63
CA ARG A 57 -6.50 -9.09 3.33
C ARG A 57 -7.75 -9.91 3.01
N THR A 58 -8.23 -10.69 3.96
CA THR A 58 -9.46 -11.49 3.83
C THR A 58 -10.68 -10.61 3.61
N ARG A 59 -10.84 -9.55 4.39
CA ARG A 59 -11.93 -8.59 4.22
C ARG A 59 -11.91 -7.94 2.83
N MET A 60 -10.72 -7.56 2.35
CA MET A 60 -10.58 -6.98 1.02
C MET A 60 -10.96 -7.96 -0.08
N GLN A 61 -10.57 -9.24 0.04
CA GLN A 61 -10.95 -10.28 -0.91
C GLN A 61 -12.46 -10.50 -0.95
N ILE A 62 -13.10 -10.58 0.21
CA ILE A 62 -14.56 -10.71 0.32
C ILE A 62 -15.26 -9.51 -0.31
N ALA A 63 -14.82 -8.31 0.00
CA ALA A 63 -15.39 -7.09 -0.56
C ALA A 63 -15.23 -7.04 -2.09
N ARG A 64 -14.06 -7.36 -2.62
CA ARG A 64 -13.82 -7.45 -4.07
C ARG A 64 -14.77 -8.42 -4.74
N LYS A 65 -14.93 -9.63 -4.18
CA LYS A 65 -15.85 -10.63 -4.71
C LYS A 65 -17.29 -10.13 -4.67
N LYS A 66 -17.72 -9.57 -3.53
CA LYS A 66 -19.07 -9.02 -3.36
C LYS A 66 -19.42 -7.95 -4.39
N HIS A 67 -18.45 -7.12 -4.77
CA HIS A 67 -18.63 -6.02 -5.70
C HIS A 67 -18.20 -6.32 -7.15
N GLY A 68 -17.90 -7.59 -7.47
CA GLY A 68 -17.50 -7.99 -8.82
C GLY A 68 -16.16 -7.40 -9.29
N LEU A 69 -15.28 -7.06 -8.34
CA LEU A 69 -13.94 -6.49 -8.61
C LEU A 69 -12.82 -7.54 -8.60
N ASP A 70 -13.19 -8.82 -8.54
CA ASP A 70 -12.28 -9.97 -8.56
C ASP A 70 -12.06 -10.53 -9.97
N GLY A 71 -12.59 -9.86 -10.99
CA GLY A 71 -12.49 -10.24 -12.39
C GLY A 71 -11.05 -10.31 -12.91
N SER A 72 -10.93 -10.95 -14.06
CA SER A 72 -9.70 -11.35 -14.71
C SER A 72 -8.65 -10.26 -14.87
N LYS A 73 -7.42 -10.72 -15.02
CA LYS A 73 -6.23 -9.92 -15.31
C LYS A 73 -6.49 -8.85 -16.37
N TRP A 74 -6.06 -7.65 -16.09
CA TRP A 74 -6.06 -6.56 -17.04
C TRP A 74 -5.37 -7.01 -18.33
N ASN A 75 -6.09 -6.99 -19.42
CA ASN A 75 -5.50 -7.20 -20.74
C ASN A 75 -4.96 -5.83 -21.21
N VAL A 76 -3.73 -5.55 -20.83
CA VAL A 76 -3.08 -4.30 -21.23
C VAL A 76 -2.64 -4.42 -22.68
N ARG A 77 -3.08 -3.48 -23.49
CA ARG A 77 -2.61 -3.38 -24.88
C ARG A 77 -1.16 -2.92 -24.90
N THR A 78 -0.33 -3.70 -25.53
CA THR A 78 1.10 -3.40 -25.72
C THR A 78 1.44 -3.10 -27.19
N ASP A 79 0.47 -3.25 -28.09
CA ASP A 79 0.62 -3.06 -29.52
C ASP A 79 0.82 -1.57 -29.91
N LEU A 80 0.45 -0.64 -29.04
CA LEU A 80 0.67 0.79 -29.24
C LEU A 80 2.02 1.29 -28.70
N PHE A 81 2.74 0.43 -27.99
CA PHE A 81 4.03 0.79 -27.44
C PHE A 81 5.10 0.73 -28.54
N VAL A 82 5.70 1.86 -28.84
CA VAL A 82 6.87 1.97 -29.73
C VAL A 82 8.09 2.15 -28.81
N PRO A 83 8.99 1.14 -28.76
CA PRO A 83 10.18 1.28 -27.94
C PRO A 83 11.06 2.42 -28.49
N PRO A 84 11.71 3.19 -27.61
CA PRO A 84 12.67 4.19 -28.05
C PRO A 84 13.81 3.54 -28.84
N ASN A 85 14.28 4.20 -29.88
CA ASN A 85 15.39 3.71 -30.66
C ASN A 85 16.64 3.54 -29.79
N MET A 86 17.14 2.31 -29.70
CA MET A 86 18.32 1.97 -28.91
C MET A 86 19.64 2.44 -29.58
N ASN A 87 19.60 2.91 -30.80
CA ASN A 87 20.76 3.20 -31.63
C ASN A 87 21.16 4.67 -31.70
N GLY A 88 21.01 5.36 -30.59
CA GLY A 88 21.49 6.72 -30.51
C GLY A 88 20.59 7.66 -29.77
N GLN A 89 21.10 8.79 -29.43
CA GLN A 89 20.36 9.87 -28.81
C GLN A 89 19.29 10.32 -29.79
N LEU A 90 18.05 10.15 -29.38
CA LEU A 90 16.94 10.72 -30.13
C LEU A 90 17.10 12.24 -30.15
N SER A 91 16.84 12.82 -31.31
CA SER A 91 16.61 14.25 -31.41
C SER A 91 15.51 14.61 -30.41
N LEU A 92 15.75 15.60 -29.58
CA LEU A 92 14.77 16.12 -28.64
C LEU A 92 13.66 16.94 -29.33
N PHE A 93 13.75 17.04 -30.61
CA PHE A 93 12.87 17.87 -31.46
C PHE A 93 12.42 17.12 -32.70
#